data_0ec51041f676cc5d59c8bfae71cea0be
#
_entry.id   0ec51041f676cc5d59c8bfae71cea0be
#
_cell.length_a   1.000
_cell.length_b   1.000
_cell.length_c   1.000
_cell.angle_alpha   90.00
_cell.angle_beta   90.00
_cell.angle_gamma   90.00
#
_symmetry.space_group_name_H-M   'P 1'
#
loop_
_entity.id
_entity.type
_entity.pdbx_description
1 polymer ?
#
loop_
_entity_poly.entity_id
_entity_poly.type
_entity_poly.pdbx_seq_one_letter_code
_entity_poly.pdbx_strand_id
1 'polypeptide(L)'
;MSDAPALAAVVEARLGASDRHVLATMTVSGAPRVSGSRVDVRDGDLVVPVVLRSPKGTDLLGDPRCVVHSNPGDGSMVGDVKITGRAADLVGADGEPRPHGREPVEVVVLVEVVELSVRDPATGEVTVTRWTAPDADSAHDTAGRTGEGSDRR
;
A
#
# COMPACT_ATOMS: atom_id res chain seq x y z
N MET A 1 5.40 -9.95 6.85
CA MET A 1 6.76 -9.35 6.80
C MET A 1 7.79 -10.03 7.72
N SER A 2 7.37 -11.07 8.46
CA SER A 2 8.24 -11.82 9.40
C SER A 2 9.45 -12.50 8.76
N ASP A 3 9.43 -12.75 7.45
CA ASP A 3 10.49 -13.49 6.74
C ASP A 3 11.68 -12.62 6.27
N ALA A 4 11.61 -11.30 6.50
CA ALA A 4 12.67 -10.36 6.16
C ALA A 4 12.86 -9.30 7.26
N PRO A 5 13.34 -9.69 8.46
CA PRO A 5 13.41 -8.79 9.62
C PRO A 5 14.28 -7.55 9.38
N ALA A 6 15.34 -7.67 8.59
CA ALA A 6 16.20 -6.52 8.26
C ALA A 6 15.47 -5.49 7.39
N LEU A 7 14.70 -5.92 6.40
CA LEU A 7 13.89 -5.03 5.58
C LEU A 7 12.76 -4.39 6.40
N ALA A 8 12.11 -5.15 7.28
CA ALA A 8 11.07 -4.63 8.17
C ALA A 8 11.58 -3.48 9.03
N ALA A 9 12.75 -3.63 9.67
CA ALA A 9 13.36 -2.59 10.49
C ALA A 9 13.67 -1.31 9.70
N VAL A 10 14.15 -1.44 8.45
CA VAL A 10 14.40 -0.29 7.57
C VAL A 10 13.08 0.40 7.17
N VAL A 11 12.04 -0.36 6.86
CA VAL A 11 10.70 0.16 6.54
C VAL A 11 10.14 0.95 7.72
N GLU A 12 10.17 0.38 8.92
CA GLU A 12 9.71 1.04 10.15
C GLU A 12 10.47 2.34 10.42
N ALA A 13 11.80 2.30 10.34
CA ALA A 13 12.63 3.49 10.52
C ALA A 13 12.31 4.57 9.48
N ARG A 14 12.10 4.17 8.23
CA ARG A 14 11.79 5.10 7.14
C ARG A 14 10.41 5.72 7.25
N LEU A 15 9.41 4.95 7.63
CA LEU A 15 8.06 5.47 7.90
C LEU A 15 8.02 6.31 9.19
N GLY A 16 8.78 5.94 10.21
CA GLY A 16 8.90 6.70 11.46
C GLY A 16 9.63 8.05 11.33
N ALA A 17 10.37 8.27 10.24
CA ALA A 17 11.13 9.50 10.01
C ALA A 17 10.25 10.70 9.60
N SER A 18 8.99 10.50 9.26
CA SER A 18 8.06 11.57 8.87
C SER A 18 6.63 11.29 9.33
N ASP A 19 5.92 12.33 9.71
CA ASP A 19 4.49 12.26 10.04
C ASP A 19 3.58 12.14 8.81
N ARG A 20 4.12 12.36 7.62
CA ARG A 20 3.34 12.37 6.39
C ARG A 20 4.02 11.55 5.29
N HIS A 21 3.20 10.73 4.66
CA HIS A 21 3.55 9.89 3.53
C HIS A 21 2.54 10.09 2.41
N VAL A 22 2.80 9.47 1.28
CA VAL A 22 1.90 9.46 0.13
C VAL A 22 1.10 8.17 0.14
N LEU A 23 -0.22 8.29 0.03
CA LEU A 23 -1.15 7.19 -0.20
C LEU A 23 -1.75 7.34 -1.60
N ALA A 24 -1.52 6.37 -2.46
CA ALA A 24 -2.17 6.25 -3.75
C ALA A 24 -3.35 5.28 -3.68
N THR A 25 -4.49 5.68 -4.23
CA THR A 25 -5.73 4.92 -4.31
C THR A 25 -6.29 4.97 -5.72
N MET A 26 -7.28 4.14 -6.02
CA MET A 26 -7.98 4.11 -7.31
C MET A 26 -9.37 4.71 -7.16
N THR A 27 -9.69 5.71 -7.96
CA THR A 27 -11.03 6.31 -7.98
C THR A 27 -12.06 5.34 -8.59
N VAL A 28 -13.34 5.58 -8.36
CA VAL A 28 -14.44 4.81 -8.96
C VAL A 28 -14.37 4.80 -10.49
N SER A 29 -13.84 5.87 -11.10
CA SER A 29 -13.65 5.95 -12.56
C SER A 29 -12.40 5.23 -13.06
N GLY A 30 -11.60 4.62 -12.18
CA GLY A 30 -10.36 3.93 -12.53
C GLY A 30 -9.15 4.86 -12.67
N ALA A 31 -9.26 6.14 -12.33
CA ALA A 31 -8.13 7.07 -12.32
C ALA A 31 -7.33 6.93 -11.02
N PRO A 32 -6.00 7.03 -11.05
CA PRO A 32 -5.20 7.06 -9.83
C PRO A 32 -5.42 8.38 -9.07
N ARG A 33 -5.44 8.29 -7.73
CA ARG A 33 -5.46 9.43 -6.81
C ARG A 33 -4.27 9.36 -5.89
N VAL A 34 -3.66 10.49 -5.60
CA VAL A 34 -2.58 10.64 -4.63
C VAL A 34 -3.04 11.55 -3.50
N SER A 35 -2.81 11.15 -2.26
CA SER A 35 -3.18 11.88 -1.06
C SER A 35 -2.06 11.84 -0.03
N GLY A 36 -1.88 12.92 0.75
CA GLY A 36 -1.07 12.88 1.95
C GLY A 36 -1.77 12.05 3.04
N SER A 37 -1.03 11.21 3.75
CA SER A 37 -1.56 10.39 4.83
C SER A 37 -0.53 10.15 5.93
N ARG A 38 -1.01 9.98 7.17
CA ARG A 38 -0.20 9.33 8.19
C ARG A 38 -0.15 7.84 7.89
N VAL A 39 0.95 7.22 8.27
CA VAL A 39 1.14 5.79 8.20
C VAL A 39 1.92 5.38 9.44
N ASP A 40 1.40 4.42 10.18
CA ASP A 40 2.03 3.90 11.38
C ASP A 40 2.30 2.39 11.20
N VAL A 41 3.33 1.88 11.83
CA VAL A 41 3.54 0.44 11.98
C VAL A 41 3.24 0.07 13.42
N ARG A 42 2.29 -0.82 13.65
CA ARG A 42 1.87 -1.27 14.98
C ARG A 42 1.79 -2.78 15.02
N ASP A 43 2.53 -3.38 15.93
CA ASP A 43 2.56 -4.84 16.12
C ASP A 43 2.88 -5.62 14.83
N GLY A 44 3.63 -4.98 13.90
CA GLY A 44 4.00 -5.54 12.61
C GLY A 44 2.99 -5.27 11.49
N ASP A 45 1.85 -4.64 11.78
CA ASP A 45 0.86 -4.23 10.81
C ASP A 45 1.08 -2.79 10.33
N LEU A 46 0.83 -2.57 9.05
CA LEU A 46 0.80 -1.23 8.45
C LEU A 46 -0.60 -0.65 8.63
N VAL A 47 -0.70 0.46 9.37
CA VAL A 47 -1.97 1.09 9.73
C VAL A 47 -2.05 2.50 9.16
N VAL A 48 -3.17 2.82 8.51
CA VAL A 48 -3.44 4.12 7.92
C VAL A 48 -4.74 4.69 8.49
N PRO A 49 -4.72 5.85 9.17
CA PRO A 49 -5.94 6.51 9.60
C PRO A 49 -6.67 7.12 8.40
N VAL A 50 -7.91 6.73 8.18
CA VAL A 50 -8.74 7.15 7.04
C VAL A 50 -10.12 7.58 7.52
N VAL A 51 -10.56 8.77 7.12
CA VAL A 51 -11.97 9.15 7.20
C VAL A 51 -12.70 8.51 6.04
N LEU A 52 -13.61 7.57 6.28
CA LEU A 52 -14.25 6.77 5.21
C LEU A 52 -15.06 7.62 4.24
N ARG A 53 -15.61 8.77 4.67
CA ARG A 53 -16.31 9.73 3.81
C ARG A 53 -15.39 10.67 3.02
N SER A 54 -14.07 10.60 3.24
CA SER A 54 -13.11 11.37 2.44
C SER A 54 -12.97 10.75 1.04
N PRO A 55 -12.44 11.51 0.04
CA PRO A 55 -12.21 10.95 -1.27
C PRO A 55 -11.39 9.66 -1.26
N LYS A 56 -10.30 9.61 -0.49
CA LYS A 56 -9.47 8.40 -0.34
C LYS A 56 -10.20 7.25 0.36
N GLY A 57 -11.06 7.56 1.34
CA GLY A 57 -11.89 6.55 2.01
C GLY A 57 -12.93 5.94 1.06
N THR A 58 -13.60 6.77 0.27
CA THR A 58 -14.52 6.32 -0.78
C THR A 58 -13.82 5.47 -1.84
N ASP A 59 -12.61 5.86 -2.25
CA ASP A 59 -11.80 5.07 -3.18
C ASP A 59 -11.52 3.67 -2.61
N LEU A 60 -11.01 3.58 -1.37
CA LEU A 60 -10.67 2.31 -0.73
C LEU A 60 -11.88 1.40 -0.49
N LEU A 61 -13.05 1.96 -0.25
CA LEU A 61 -14.31 1.20 -0.17
C LEU A 61 -14.70 0.59 -1.52
N GLY A 62 -14.43 1.30 -2.62
CA GLY A 62 -14.72 0.83 -3.98
C GLY A 62 -13.66 -0.12 -4.54
N ASP A 63 -12.40 0.17 -4.26
CA ASP A 63 -11.23 -0.64 -4.66
C ASP A 63 -10.18 -0.60 -3.53
N PRO A 64 -9.98 -1.70 -2.82
CA PRO A 64 -9.09 -1.72 -1.66
C PRO A 64 -7.59 -1.64 -2.02
N ARG A 65 -7.21 -1.73 -3.28
CA ARG A 65 -5.82 -1.64 -3.71
C ARG A 65 -5.24 -0.27 -3.40
N CYS A 66 -4.06 -0.25 -2.82
CA CYS A 66 -3.38 1.00 -2.49
C CYS A 66 -1.86 0.84 -2.54
N VAL A 67 -1.19 1.97 -2.64
CA VAL A 67 0.27 2.05 -2.51
C VAL A 67 0.59 3.14 -1.50
N VAL A 68 1.43 2.80 -0.53
CA VAL A 68 2.07 3.75 0.37
C VAL A 68 3.48 4.03 -0.15
N HIS A 69 3.83 5.30 -0.27
CA HIS A 69 5.19 5.74 -0.55
C HIS A 69 5.70 6.58 0.63
N SER A 70 6.88 6.26 1.14
CA SER A 70 7.51 7.08 2.18
C SER A 70 7.64 8.53 1.71
N ASN A 71 7.73 9.49 2.65
CA ASN A 71 7.89 10.88 2.28
C ASN A 71 9.13 11.08 1.39
N PRO A 72 8.98 11.53 0.13
CA PRO A 72 10.10 11.64 -0.80
C PRO A 72 11.01 12.85 -0.54
N GLY A 73 10.67 13.70 0.41
CA GLY A 73 11.29 15.01 0.58
C GLY A 73 12.19 15.21 1.81
N ASP A 74 12.45 14.17 2.61
CA ASP A 74 13.19 14.34 3.86
C ASP A 74 14.73 14.31 3.74
N GLY A 75 15.26 14.10 2.53
CA GLY A 75 16.71 14.02 2.30
C GLY A 75 17.41 12.85 2.98
N SER A 76 16.64 11.88 3.51
CA SER A 76 17.17 10.71 4.19
C SER A 76 17.98 9.84 3.24
N MET A 77 19.19 9.48 3.68
CA MET A 77 20.07 8.53 2.97
C MET A 77 19.56 7.08 3.03
N VAL A 78 18.51 6.83 3.79
CA VAL A 78 17.95 5.48 3.99
C VAL A 78 17.21 4.96 2.74
N GLY A 79 16.90 5.85 1.80
CA GLY A 79 16.20 5.50 0.58
C GLY A 79 14.69 5.63 0.65
N ASP A 80 14.01 5.33 -0.44
CA ASP A 80 12.55 5.40 -0.56
C ASP A 80 11.91 4.02 -0.40
N VAL A 81 10.81 3.98 0.35
CA VAL A 81 10.01 2.76 0.54
C VAL A 81 8.70 2.91 -0.21
N LYS A 82 8.36 1.90 -1.00
CA LYS A 82 7.03 1.70 -1.58
C LYS A 82 6.42 0.42 -1.04
N ILE A 83 5.19 0.48 -0.62
CA ILE A 83 4.43 -0.64 -0.11
C ILE A 83 3.14 -0.76 -0.91
N THR A 84 3.02 -1.82 -1.70
CA THR A 84 1.78 -2.17 -2.39
C THR A 84 0.99 -3.13 -1.52
N GLY A 85 -0.31 -2.92 -1.44
CA GLY A 85 -1.17 -3.76 -0.63
C GLY A 85 -2.66 -3.47 -0.82
N ARG A 86 -3.46 -4.05 0.07
CA ARG A 86 -4.92 -3.90 0.09
C ARG A 86 -5.38 -3.45 1.45
N ALA A 87 -6.25 -2.46 1.47
CA ALA A 87 -6.95 -2.04 2.68
C ALA A 87 -7.91 -3.15 3.15
N ALA A 88 -7.84 -3.46 4.44
CA ALA A 88 -8.67 -4.46 5.09
C ALA A 88 -9.54 -3.80 6.19
N ASP A 89 -10.57 -4.53 6.63
CA ASP A 89 -11.45 -4.12 7.72
C ASP A 89 -12.23 -2.81 7.52
N LEU A 90 -12.46 -2.44 6.24
CA LEU A 90 -13.22 -1.24 5.87
C LEU A 90 -14.75 -1.41 6.07
N VAL A 91 -15.23 -2.65 6.10
CA VAL A 91 -16.64 -2.99 6.27
C VAL A 91 -16.84 -3.84 7.51
N GLY A 92 -17.98 -3.66 8.18
CA GLY A 92 -18.40 -4.53 9.28
C GLY A 92 -18.84 -5.92 8.79
N ALA A 93 -19.14 -6.82 9.74
CA ALA A 93 -19.66 -8.16 9.44
C ALA A 93 -21.02 -8.15 8.71
N ASP A 94 -21.73 -7.01 8.78
CA ASP A 94 -22.99 -6.74 8.09
C ASP A 94 -22.81 -6.25 6.63
N GLY A 95 -21.56 -6.10 6.17
CA GLY A 95 -21.23 -5.58 4.85
C GLY A 95 -21.30 -4.05 4.73
N GLU A 96 -21.67 -3.36 5.81
CA GLU A 96 -21.73 -1.90 5.83
C GLU A 96 -20.37 -1.28 6.16
N PRO A 97 -20.04 -0.11 5.59
CA PRO A 97 -18.83 0.61 5.93
C PRO A 97 -18.75 0.90 7.43
N ARG A 98 -17.62 0.61 8.06
CA ARG A 98 -17.38 0.94 9.47
C ARG A 98 -17.53 2.45 9.69
N PRO A 99 -17.70 2.89 10.93
CA PRO A 99 -18.54 4.01 11.35
C PRO A 99 -18.60 5.18 10.39
N HIS A 100 -19.82 5.59 10.07
CA HIS A 100 -20.17 6.68 9.14
C HIS A 100 -19.77 8.08 9.66
N GLY A 101 -18.92 8.16 10.70
CA GLY A 101 -18.48 9.39 11.33
C GLY A 101 -17.49 10.20 10.48
N ARG A 102 -17.23 11.42 10.95
CA ARG A 102 -16.13 12.25 10.45
C ARG A 102 -14.79 11.88 11.08
N GLU A 103 -14.82 10.99 12.08
CA GLU A 103 -13.63 10.50 12.75
C GLU A 103 -12.87 9.51 11.84
N PRO A 104 -11.54 9.55 11.86
CA PRO A 104 -10.75 8.57 11.14
C PRO A 104 -10.91 7.19 11.77
N VAL A 105 -10.99 6.17 10.92
CA VAL A 105 -10.85 4.76 11.31
C VAL A 105 -9.44 4.28 10.99
N GLU A 106 -8.93 3.38 11.79
CA GLU A 106 -7.65 2.73 11.51
C GLU A 106 -7.89 1.61 10.48
N VAL A 107 -7.27 1.76 9.34
CA VAL A 107 -7.32 0.81 8.24
C VAL A 107 -6.02 0.02 8.24
N VAL A 108 -6.10 -1.29 8.35
CA VAL A 108 -4.94 -2.17 8.17
C VAL A 108 -4.69 -2.36 6.68
N VAL A 109 -3.44 -2.22 6.25
CA VAL A 109 -3.02 -2.53 4.89
C VAL A 109 -2.36 -3.90 4.89
N LEU A 110 -3.01 -4.87 4.24
CA LEU A 110 -2.42 -6.16 3.94
C LEU A 110 -1.32 -5.97 2.89
N VAL A 111 -0.08 -6.09 3.34
CA VAL A 111 1.10 -5.82 2.51
C VAL A 111 1.33 -6.97 1.53
N GLU A 112 1.38 -6.67 0.24
CA GLU A 112 1.65 -7.62 -0.84
C GLU A 112 3.10 -7.51 -1.33
N VAL A 113 3.59 -6.29 -1.53
CA VAL A 113 4.95 -6.04 -2.03
C VAL A 113 5.58 -4.87 -1.27
N VAL A 114 6.85 -5.02 -0.92
CA VAL A 114 7.70 -3.94 -0.39
C VAL A 114 8.88 -3.75 -1.33
N GLU A 115 9.12 -2.51 -1.73
CA GLU A 115 10.30 -2.12 -2.50
C GLU A 115 11.05 -1.03 -1.74
N LEU A 116 12.34 -1.26 -1.50
CA LEU A 116 13.28 -0.29 -0.95
C LEU A 116 14.26 0.12 -2.03
N SER A 117 14.28 1.39 -2.38
CA SER A 117 15.21 1.96 -3.35
C SER A 117 16.25 2.81 -2.61
N VAL A 118 17.51 2.48 -2.73
CA VAL A 118 18.63 3.22 -2.12
C VAL A 118 19.53 3.75 -3.21
N ARG A 119 19.85 5.05 -3.16
CA ARG A 119 20.81 5.68 -4.08
C ARG A 119 22.17 5.80 -3.40
N ASP A 120 23.21 5.32 -4.05
CA ASP A 120 24.58 5.58 -3.65
C ASP A 120 24.91 7.06 -3.95
N PRO A 121 25.28 7.86 -2.94
CA PRO A 121 25.57 9.28 -3.14
C PRO A 121 26.86 9.54 -3.94
N ALA A 122 27.80 8.60 -3.95
CA ALA A 122 29.07 8.73 -4.63
C ALA A 122 28.96 8.40 -6.13
N THR A 123 28.21 7.37 -6.48
CA THR A 123 28.07 6.86 -7.85
C THR A 123 26.75 7.26 -8.52
N GLY A 124 25.73 7.60 -7.73
CA GLY A 124 24.36 7.83 -8.19
C GLY A 124 23.62 6.55 -8.55
N GLU A 125 24.23 5.38 -8.38
CA GLU A 125 23.62 4.09 -8.63
C GLU A 125 22.44 3.84 -7.68
N VAL A 126 21.35 3.26 -8.21
CA VAL A 126 20.16 2.92 -7.43
C VAL A 126 20.06 1.41 -7.27
N THR A 127 20.07 0.96 -6.04
CA THR A 127 19.81 -0.45 -5.69
C THR A 127 18.35 -0.58 -5.24
N VAL A 128 17.63 -1.56 -5.77
CA VAL A 128 16.25 -1.88 -5.37
C VAL A 128 16.22 -3.25 -4.72
N THR A 129 15.77 -3.27 -3.46
CA THR A 129 15.46 -4.52 -2.74
C THR A 129 13.96 -4.71 -2.73
N ARG A 130 13.48 -5.89 -3.13
CA ARG A 130 12.06 -6.23 -3.20
C ARG A 130 11.75 -7.45 -2.33
N TRP A 131 10.65 -7.37 -1.61
CA TRP A 131 10.02 -8.49 -0.92
C TRP A 131 8.58 -8.62 -1.41
N THR A 132 8.11 -9.85 -1.58
CA THR A 132 6.74 -10.17 -1.99
C THR A 132 6.14 -11.13 -0.98
N ALA A 133 4.90 -10.89 -0.59
CA ALA A 133 4.18 -11.79 0.32
C ALA A 133 3.99 -13.16 -0.36
N PRO A 134 4.10 -14.28 0.39
CA PRO A 134 4.00 -15.63 -0.16
C PRO A 134 2.71 -15.90 -0.96
N ASP A 135 1.60 -15.26 -0.59
CA ASP A 135 0.29 -15.46 -1.21
C ASP A 135 -0.03 -14.43 -2.32
N ALA A 136 0.83 -13.44 -2.55
CA ALA A 136 0.59 -12.38 -3.53
C ALA A 136 0.73 -12.85 -4.99
N ASP A 137 1.56 -13.86 -5.25
CA ASP A 137 1.77 -14.43 -6.59
C ASP A 137 0.55 -15.19 -7.12
N SER A 138 -0.29 -15.76 -6.24
CA SER A 138 -1.49 -16.49 -6.66
C SER A 138 -2.63 -15.60 -7.14
N ALA A 139 -2.63 -14.31 -6.82
CA ALA A 139 -3.68 -13.37 -7.20
C ALA A 139 -3.52 -12.80 -8.63
N HIS A 140 -2.32 -12.87 -9.20
CA HIS A 140 -2.05 -12.32 -10.54
C HIS A 140 -2.32 -13.32 -11.70
N ASP A 141 -2.34 -14.63 -11.42
CA ASP A 141 -2.52 -15.66 -12.48
C ASP A 141 -3.98 -15.90 -12.87
N THR A 142 -4.96 -15.37 -12.12
CA THR A 142 -6.38 -15.58 -12.40
C THR A 142 -6.99 -14.55 -13.38
N ALA A 143 -6.32 -13.46 -13.70
CA ALA A 143 -6.82 -12.43 -14.61
C ALA A 143 -6.43 -12.62 -16.09
N GLY A 144 -5.62 -13.63 -16.41
CA GLY A 144 -5.03 -13.84 -17.73
C GLY A 144 -5.61 -14.97 -18.58
N ARG A 145 -6.67 -15.66 -18.17
CA ARG A 145 -7.23 -16.81 -18.89
C ARG A 145 -8.72 -16.74 -19.14
N THR A 146 -9.15 -15.79 -19.96
CA THR A 146 -10.42 -15.94 -20.70
C THR A 146 -10.27 -15.30 -22.07
N GLY A 147 -9.85 -16.06 -23.03
CA GLY A 147 -9.74 -15.59 -24.41
C GLY A 147 -9.06 -16.56 -25.36
N GLU A 148 -9.48 -17.83 -25.35
CA GLU A 148 -9.14 -18.70 -26.49
C GLU A 148 -10.29 -19.64 -26.83
N GLY A 149 -10.77 -19.44 -28.02
CA GLY A 149 -11.30 -20.57 -28.80
C GLY A 149 -12.79 -20.69 -28.92
N SER A 150 -13.36 -20.21 -29.98
CA SER A 150 -14.05 -21.14 -30.88
C SER A 150 -14.38 -20.46 -32.21
N ASP A 151 -13.43 -20.53 -33.12
CA ASP A 151 -13.74 -20.57 -34.54
C ASP A 151 -14.12 -22.01 -34.89
N ARG A 152 -15.33 -22.25 -35.36
CA ARG A 152 -15.72 -23.32 -36.28
C ARG A 152 -17.10 -23.11 -36.88
N ARG A 153 -17.08 -22.80 -38.14
CA ARG A 153 -18.00 -23.12 -39.27
C ARG A 153 -19.09 -22.12 -39.52
#